data_26b84c1413a3a4a7c7c39fd74b5892a9
#
_entry.id   26b84c1413a3a4a7c7c39fd74b5892a9
#
_cell.length_a   1.000
_cell.length_b   1.000
_cell.length_c   1.000
_cell.angle_alpha   90.00
_cell.angle_beta   90.00
_cell.angle_gamma   90.00
#
_symmetry.space_group_name_H-M   'P 1'
#
loop_
_entity.id
_entity.type
_entity.pdbx_description
1 polymer ?
#
loop_
_entity_poly.entity_id
_entity_poly.type
_entity_poly.pdbx_seq_one_letter_code
_entity_poly.pdbx_strand_id
1 'polypeptide(L)'
;MFLGFLEYAWQLFFDKDKLHSRLLVSPKAKFPQLRYDDLGFSCIFPEPIVVEDEEGEKSVSVMGYSFPPSLQGKRQLVTLFRAGVFHLGAHCVISKFQDYEDWRHGRNKRLAEFTVALVEDVSVNAFIQVKHADKLVDVAFANALAVKRLNRVDRLMNPATKTMAGLLLRMNTGQSHVTSQAESDVIEHLAGFLGQFMEKVKQSLSDESANLKDDRLSVADVVYDAVENMGMVLEQPFLPHTEELGTFSLLTPAFSVSSDVLGGDEFNKCLSYLGGVLPSSNGEENGKVAEAEASSIFETQKRASEKDRKILSKYENFLSLTSFKTVEMPEQDYSRYLRVKTRCRSEAHRLIESLLVARDALDEDPQKMYGALDLQEVIQVVASKSPKMDVFMLDENISKSYSWVILLDASKSMHCIRDFAEDLLLVLAEVANELLLDPHSWGMYAFNDKFFVIKDPEERYNTRVKSRLGGIRFEGFTYIPDALKMAGKIIRKRSENLKLITVVSDGWPYGYQNIDVNLSETLKNLTGGCVSVIGIGVQSRRASSYLQNNCAVYNLRDLSRKFASLYFEASRIAVET
;
A
#
# COMPACT_ATOMS: atom_id res chain seq x y z
N MET A 1 -12.81 -0.08 -1.88
CA MET A 1 -13.65 -0.90 -2.74
C MET A 1 -13.12 -1.03 -4.16
N PHE A 2 -12.53 0.01 -4.79
CA PHE A 2 -11.73 -0.19 -6.00
C PHE A 2 -10.62 -1.23 -5.77
N LEU A 3 -9.92 -1.15 -4.64
CA LEU A 3 -9.00 -2.20 -4.20
C LEU A 3 -9.70 -3.56 -4.08
N GLY A 4 -10.92 -3.61 -3.59
CA GLY A 4 -11.72 -4.86 -3.51
C GLY A 4 -12.07 -5.45 -4.86
N PHE A 5 -12.29 -4.63 -5.87
CA PHE A 5 -12.47 -5.11 -7.25
C PHE A 5 -11.17 -5.70 -7.81
N LEU A 6 -10.05 -5.01 -7.61
CA LEU A 6 -8.74 -5.52 -8.03
C LEU A 6 -8.38 -6.82 -7.28
N GLU A 7 -8.66 -6.89 -5.99
CA GLU A 7 -8.48 -8.10 -5.19
C GLU A 7 -9.39 -9.25 -5.66
N TYR A 8 -10.64 -8.95 -6.01
CA TYR A 8 -11.56 -9.94 -6.56
C TYR A 8 -11.09 -10.44 -7.94
N ALA A 9 -10.69 -9.55 -8.85
CA ALA A 9 -10.12 -9.93 -10.14
C ALA A 9 -8.83 -10.76 -9.95
N TRP A 10 -8.01 -10.40 -8.98
CA TRP A 10 -6.82 -11.14 -8.61
C TRP A 10 -7.13 -12.54 -8.08
N GLN A 11 -8.15 -12.68 -7.22
CA GLN A 11 -8.56 -13.97 -6.66
C GLN A 11 -9.12 -14.92 -7.70
N LEU A 12 -9.85 -14.39 -8.68
CA LEU A 12 -10.36 -15.18 -9.81
C LEU A 12 -9.25 -15.74 -10.70
N PHE A 13 -8.09 -15.09 -10.71
CA PHE A 13 -6.98 -15.41 -11.59
C PHE A 13 -5.86 -16.20 -10.91
N PHE A 14 -5.61 -15.94 -9.61
CA PHE A 14 -4.51 -16.52 -8.86
C PHE A 14 -4.97 -17.13 -7.55
N ASP A 15 -4.38 -18.26 -7.20
CA ASP A 15 -4.60 -18.92 -5.91
C ASP A 15 -3.89 -18.12 -4.80
N LYS A 16 -4.66 -17.58 -3.86
CA LYS A 16 -4.19 -16.68 -2.80
C LYS A 16 -3.09 -17.25 -1.93
N ASP A 17 -3.10 -18.56 -1.72
CA ASP A 17 -2.24 -19.20 -0.71
C ASP A 17 -0.82 -19.46 -1.21
N LYS A 18 -0.59 -19.36 -2.52
CA LYS A 18 0.72 -19.66 -3.13
C LYS A 18 1.56 -18.45 -3.47
N LEU A 19 0.97 -17.24 -3.47
CA LEU A 19 1.65 -16.04 -3.95
C LEU A 19 1.85 -15.03 -2.82
N HIS A 20 3.10 -14.80 -2.46
CA HIS A 20 3.50 -13.64 -1.64
C HIS A 20 3.40 -12.34 -2.45
N SER A 21 2.22 -12.09 -3.01
CA SER A 21 1.96 -10.94 -3.86
C SER A 21 0.82 -10.08 -3.30
N ARG A 22 0.92 -8.77 -3.51
CA ARG A 22 0.01 -7.78 -2.96
C ARG A 22 -0.42 -6.79 -4.02
N LEU A 23 -1.69 -6.37 -3.92
CA LEU A 23 -2.26 -5.31 -4.73
C LEU A 23 -2.36 -4.02 -3.95
N LEU A 24 -1.93 -2.93 -4.57
CA LEU A 24 -1.95 -1.60 -4.01
C LEU A 24 -2.61 -0.65 -4.98
N VAL A 25 -3.27 0.38 -4.44
CA VAL A 25 -3.72 1.53 -5.21
C VAL A 25 -3.02 2.77 -4.65
N SER A 26 -2.38 3.53 -5.53
CA SER A 26 -1.69 4.76 -5.15
C SER A 26 -2.12 5.92 -6.04
N PRO A 27 -2.57 7.05 -5.46
CA PRO A 27 -2.91 8.24 -6.25
C PRO A 27 -1.68 8.89 -6.91
N LYS A 28 -0.47 8.51 -6.50
CA LYS A 28 0.78 9.02 -7.11
C LYS A 28 1.32 8.13 -8.23
N ALA A 29 0.86 6.90 -8.33
CA ALA A 29 1.20 6.06 -9.46
C ALA A 29 0.52 6.60 -10.71
N LYS A 30 1.30 6.89 -11.75
CA LYS A 30 0.74 7.30 -13.07
C LYS A 30 0.36 6.08 -13.89
N PHE A 31 1.12 5.00 -13.75
CA PHE A 31 0.97 3.74 -14.48
C PHE A 31 1.06 2.56 -13.50
N PRO A 32 0.55 1.39 -13.85
CA PRO A 32 0.77 0.17 -13.09
C PRO A 32 2.26 -0.12 -12.93
N GLN A 33 2.65 -0.60 -11.76
CA GLN A 33 4.04 -0.87 -11.40
C GLN A 33 4.14 -2.23 -10.73
N LEU A 34 5.17 -2.98 -11.09
CA LEU A 34 5.57 -4.19 -10.41
C LEU A 34 6.84 -3.91 -9.60
N ARG A 35 6.81 -4.24 -8.33
CA ARG A 35 8.00 -4.22 -7.46
C ARG A 35 8.22 -5.61 -6.91
N TYR A 36 9.45 -6.03 -6.92
CA TYR A 36 9.90 -7.28 -6.35
C TYR A 36 10.88 -7.00 -5.22
N ASP A 37 10.74 -7.71 -4.11
CA ASP A 37 11.67 -7.69 -2.99
C ASP A 37 11.74 -9.09 -2.35
N ASP A 38 12.60 -9.26 -1.34
CA ASP A 38 12.83 -10.54 -0.64
C ASP A 38 11.55 -11.17 -0.05
N LEU A 39 10.47 -10.42 0.06
CA LEU A 39 9.18 -10.86 0.60
C LEU A 39 8.16 -11.19 -0.48
N GLY A 40 8.47 -10.93 -1.76
CA GLY A 40 7.59 -11.21 -2.90
C GLY A 40 7.26 -10.01 -3.77
N PHE A 41 6.15 -10.10 -4.48
CA PHE A 41 5.73 -9.10 -5.46
C PHE A 41 4.72 -8.10 -4.90
N SER A 42 4.82 -6.86 -5.36
CA SER A 42 3.90 -5.78 -5.08
C SER A 42 3.43 -5.13 -6.38
N CYS A 43 2.16 -5.31 -6.70
CA CYS A 43 1.53 -4.69 -7.87
C CYS A 43 0.83 -3.40 -7.44
N ILE A 44 1.28 -2.27 -7.96
CA ILE A 44 0.78 -0.93 -7.63
C ILE A 44 -0.01 -0.42 -8.82
N PHE A 45 -1.28 -0.05 -8.59
CA PHE A 45 -2.16 0.50 -9.60
C PHE A 45 -2.44 1.98 -9.36
N PRO A 46 -2.57 2.79 -10.43
CA PRO A 46 -3.01 4.18 -10.31
C PRO A 46 -4.46 4.26 -9.85
N GLU A 47 -4.77 5.27 -9.04
CA GLU A 47 -6.14 5.57 -8.65
C GLU A 47 -6.82 6.35 -9.78
N PRO A 48 -8.01 5.92 -10.27
CA PRO A 48 -8.78 6.69 -11.23
C PRO A 48 -9.26 8.01 -10.63
N ILE A 49 -9.13 9.10 -11.36
CA ILE A 49 -9.49 10.46 -10.93
C ILE A 49 -10.67 10.93 -11.77
N VAL A 50 -11.71 11.44 -11.11
CA VAL A 50 -12.82 12.12 -11.82
C VAL A 50 -12.39 13.54 -12.12
N VAL A 51 -12.38 13.90 -13.39
CA VAL A 51 -12.05 15.23 -13.89
C VAL A 51 -13.31 15.83 -14.48
N GLU A 52 -13.61 17.08 -14.13
CA GLU A 52 -14.62 17.91 -14.79
C GLU A 52 -13.89 18.81 -15.79
N ASP A 53 -14.33 18.82 -17.04
CA ASP A 53 -13.83 19.73 -18.06
C ASP A 53 -14.48 21.12 -17.94
N GLU A 54 -14.05 22.07 -18.78
CA GLU A 54 -14.56 23.45 -18.79
C GLU A 54 -16.05 23.54 -19.16
N GLU A 55 -16.60 22.51 -19.78
CA GLU A 55 -18.01 22.42 -20.18
C GLU A 55 -18.86 21.73 -19.07
N GLY A 56 -18.24 21.31 -17.96
CA GLY A 56 -18.91 20.63 -16.85
C GLY A 56 -19.17 19.14 -17.09
N GLU A 57 -18.63 18.57 -18.16
CA GLU A 57 -18.71 17.13 -18.40
C GLU A 57 -17.72 16.38 -17.51
N LYS A 58 -18.22 15.33 -16.86
CA LYS A 58 -17.41 14.49 -15.97
C LYS A 58 -16.79 13.36 -16.77
N SER A 59 -15.48 13.20 -16.67
CA SER A 59 -14.76 12.07 -17.22
C SER A 59 -13.90 11.40 -16.15
N VAL A 60 -13.49 10.16 -16.38
CA VAL A 60 -12.57 9.45 -15.49
C VAL A 60 -11.22 9.32 -16.17
N SER A 61 -10.22 9.94 -15.56
CA SER A 61 -8.85 9.90 -16.05
C SER A 61 -8.02 8.88 -15.27
N VAL A 62 -7.31 8.01 -16.01
CA VAL A 62 -6.37 7.03 -15.46
C VAL A 62 -5.37 6.59 -16.51
N MET A 63 -4.12 6.35 -16.14
CA MET A 63 -3.04 5.92 -17.04
C MET A 63 -2.86 6.81 -18.28
N GLY A 64 -3.32 8.08 -18.20
CA GLY A 64 -3.33 9.03 -19.31
C GLY A 64 -4.44 8.81 -20.34
N TYR A 65 -5.43 7.99 -20.04
CA TYR A 65 -6.68 7.85 -20.78
C TYR A 65 -7.80 8.60 -20.06
N SER A 66 -8.75 9.12 -20.83
CA SER A 66 -9.99 9.74 -20.33
C SER A 66 -11.19 8.95 -20.82
N PHE A 67 -11.99 8.44 -19.89
CA PHE A 67 -13.16 7.62 -20.17
C PHE A 67 -14.43 8.43 -19.91
N PRO A 68 -15.41 8.41 -20.83
CA PRO A 68 -16.68 9.08 -20.59
C PRO A 68 -17.46 8.40 -19.45
N PRO A 69 -18.36 9.11 -18.75
CA PRO A 69 -19.15 8.56 -17.64
C PRO A 69 -20.24 7.59 -18.09
N SER A 70 -20.33 7.36 -19.42
CA SER A 70 -21.27 6.41 -20.02
C SER A 70 -21.01 4.97 -19.55
N LEU A 71 -22.01 4.11 -19.73
CA LEU A 71 -21.91 2.69 -19.42
C LEU A 71 -20.75 2.02 -20.16
N GLN A 72 -20.55 2.39 -21.40
CA GLN A 72 -19.47 1.88 -22.24
C GLN A 72 -18.10 2.37 -21.78
N GLY A 73 -17.95 3.63 -21.37
CA GLY A 73 -16.72 4.14 -20.78
C GLY A 73 -16.35 3.42 -19.48
N LYS A 74 -17.35 3.09 -18.67
CA LYS A 74 -17.14 2.28 -17.44
C LYS A 74 -16.66 0.87 -17.76
N ARG A 75 -17.26 0.21 -18.78
CA ARG A 75 -16.81 -1.10 -19.26
C ARG A 75 -15.36 -1.06 -19.72
N GLN A 76 -15.01 -0.09 -20.55
CA GLN A 76 -13.65 0.09 -21.07
C GLN A 76 -12.63 0.32 -19.95
N LEU A 77 -13.00 1.12 -18.94
CA LEU A 77 -12.17 1.35 -17.77
C LEU A 77 -11.91 0.04 -16.98
N VAL A 78 -12.95 -0.74 -16.73
CA VAL A 78 -12.84 -2.04 -16.05
C VAL A 78 -11.98 -3.02 -16.86
N THR A 79 -12.17 -3.08 -18.17
CA THR A 79 -11.39 -3.94 -19.06
C THR A 79 -9.91 -3.55 -19.03
N LEU A 80 -9.58 -2.26 -19.03
CA LEU A 80 -8.20 -1.78 -18.91
C LEU A 80 -7.55 -2.23 -17.57
N PHE A 81 -8.26 -2.07 -16.46
CA PHE A 81 -7.75 -2.51 -15.18
C PHE A 81 -7.59 -4.03 -15.07
N ARG A 82 -8.53 -4.78 -15.64
CA ARG A 82 -8.43 -6.25 -15.69
C ARG A 82 -7.21 -6.68 -16.49
N ALA A 83 -6.95 -6.04 -17.64
CA ALA A 83 -5.74 -6.30 -18.42
C ALA A 83 -4.47 -6.10 -17.58
N GLY A 84 -4.37 -4.99 -16.86
CA GLY A 84 -3.24 -4.72 -15.97
C GLY A 84 -3.11 -5.74 -14.83
N VAL A 85 -4.22 -6.12 -14.18
CA VAL A 85 -4.24 -7.14 -13.12
C VAL A 85 -3.77 -8.48 -13.65
N PHE A 86 -4.24 -8.90 -14.82
CA PHE A 86 -3.86 -10.19 -15.41
C PHE A 86 -2.40 -10.19 -15.84
N HIS A 87 -1.93 -9.09 -16.44
CA HIS A 87 -0.55 -8.97 -16.85
C HIS A 87 0.42 -8.97 -15.65
N LEU A 88 0.24 -8.07 -14.69
CA LEU A 88 1.12 -8.01 -13.50
C LEU A 88 0.98 -9.27 -12.62
N GLY A 89 -0.20 -9.84 -12.56
CA GLY A 89 -0.43 -11.09 -11.85
C GLY A 89 0.30 -12.26 -12.49
N ALA A 90 0.32 -12.34 -13.81
CA ALA A 90 1.09 -13.37 -14.52
C ALA A 90 2.60 -13.24 -14.27
N HIS A 91 3.13 -12.00 -14.17
CA HIS A 91 4.52 -11.79 -13.73
C HIS A 91 4.79 -12.39 -12.34
N CYS A 92 3.87 -12.23 -11.38
CA CYS A 92 4.03 -12.83 -10.06
C CYS A 92 4.10 -14.36 -10.08
N VAL A 93 3.51 -15.00 -11.10
CA VAL A 93 3.49 -16.46 -11.23
C VAL A 93 4.70 -16.99 -11.97
N ILE A 94 5.05 -16.36 -13.12
CA ILE A 94 6.00 -16.96 -14.07
C ILE A 94 7.36 -16.26 -14.10
N SER A 95 7.45 -14.97 -13.76
CA SER A 95 8.69 -14.22 -13.90
C SER A 95 9.72 -14.58 -12.84
N LYS A 96 11.00 -14.61 -13.26
CA LYS A 96 12.14 -14.96 -12.43
C LYS A 96 13.20 -13.84 -12.47
N PHE A 97 12.83 -12.65 -11.95
CA PHE A 97 13.72 -11.48 -11.97
C PHE A 97 15.05 -11.68 -11.27
N GLN A 98 15.12 -12.59 -10.31
CA GLN A 98 16.35 -12.98 -9.62
C GLN A 98 17.40 -13.59 -10.54
N ASP A 99 16.97 -14.30 -11.60
CA ASP A 99 17.90 -14.93 -12.55
C ASP A 99 18.77 -13.91 -13.30
N TYR A 100 18.33 -12.63 -13.34
CA TYR A 100 19.02 -11.56 -14.06
C TYR A 100 19.90 -10.67 -13.15
N GLU A 101 20.01 -10.90 -11.85
CA GLU A 101 20.75 -10.03 -10.93
C GLU A 101 22.22 -9.91 -11.35
N ASP A 102 22.91 -11.04 -11.55
CA ASP A 102 24.29 -11.06 -12.00
C ASP A 102 24.43 -10.56 -13.44
N TRP A 103 23.46 -10.89 -14.29
CA TRP A 103 23.44 -10.50 -15.70
C TRP A 103 23.38 -8.98 -15.90
N ARG A 104 22.74 -8.23 -15.00
CA ARG A 104 22.62 -6.77 -15.04
C ARG A 104 23.92 -6.05 -14.70
N HIS A 105 24.85 -6.68 -13.99
CA HIS A 105 26.07 -6.04 -13.56
C HIS A 105 26.96 -5.59 -14.75
N GLY A 106 27.36 -4.31 -14.74
CA GLY A 106 28.21 -3.71 -15.77
C GLY A 106 27.49 -3.32 -17.07
N ARG A 107 26.21 -3.62 -17.23
CA ARG A 107 25.39 -3.27 -18.40
C ARG A 107 24.72 -1.92 -18.27
N ASN A 108 24.32 -1.31 -19.40
CA ASN A 108 23.53 -0.07 -19.38
C ASN A 108 22.18 -0.34 -18.66
N LYS A 109 21.94 0.36 -17.57
CA LYS A 109 20.79 0.12 -16.69
C LYS A 109 19.45 0.17 -17.44
N ARG A 110 19.23 1.21 -18.28
CA ARG A 110 17.95 1.37 -19.00
C ARG A 110 17.72 0.27 -20.02
N LEU A 111 18.76 -0.08 -20.77
CA LEU A 111 18.66 -1.13 -21.76
C LEU A 111 18.49 -2.49 -21.09
N ALA A 112 19.20 -2.75 -20.00
CA ALA A 112 19.06 -3.99 -19.25
C ALA A 112 17.66 -4.16 -18.64
N GLU A 113 17.11 -3.10 -18.05
CA GLU A 113 15.73 -3.09 -17.53
C GLU A 113 14.71 -3.36 -18.63
N PHE A 114 14.84 -2.68 -19.78
CA PHE A 114 13.96 -2.92 -20.93
C PHE A 114 14.06 -4.38 -21.43
N THR A 115 15.28 -4.90 -21.57
CA THR A 115 15.50 -6.25 -22.08
C THR A 115 14.87 -7.30 -21.16
N VAL A 116 15.10 -7.17 -19.84
CA VAL A 116 14.49 -8.09 -18.86
C VAL A 116 12.98 -8.01 -18.90
N ALA A 117 12.40 -6.82 -18.91
CA ALA A 117 10.96 -6.65 -18.98
C ALA A 117 10.37 -7.28 -20.25
N LEU A 118 10.99 -7.04 -21.41
CA LEU A 118 10.52 -7.60 -22.68
C LEU A 118 10.57 -9.14 -22.70
N VAL A 119 11.64 -9.75 -22.19
CA VAL A 119 11.77 -11.21 -22.13
C VAL A 119 10.74 -11.82 -21.18
N GLU A 120 10.52 -11.18 -20.03
CA GLU A 120 9.51 -11.63 -19.10
C GLU A 120 8.08 -11.36 -19.61
N ASP A 121 7.81 -10.27 -20.34
CA ASP A 121 6.53 -10.01 -21.02
C ASP A 121 6.20 -11.12 -22.03
N VAL A 122 7.19 -11.59 -22.78
CA VAL A 122 7.01 -12.74 -23.69
C VAL A 122 6.60 -13.99 -22.91
N SER A 123 7.23 -14.24 -21.76
CA SER A 123 6.87 -15.34 -20.88
C SER A 123 5.45 -15.20 -20.33
N VAL A 124 5.05 -13.98 -19.94
CA VAL A 124 3.70 -13.64 -19.46
C VAL A 124 2.66 -13.86 -20.57
N ASN A 125 2.93 -13.38 -21.78
CA ASN A 125 2.03 -13.57 -22.91
C ASN A 125 1.84 -15.07 -23.22
N ALA A 126 2.91 -15.87 -23.19
CA ALA A 126 2.84 -17.33 -23.33
C ALA A 126 1.97 -17.97 -22.24
N PHE A 127 2.15 -17.58 -20.99
CA PHE A 127 1.37 -18.07 -19.85
C PHE A 127 -0.13 -17.75 -19.99
N ILE A 128 -0.46 -16.49 -20.34
CA ILE A 128 -1.86 -16.10 -20.53
C ILE A 128 -2.48 -16.87 -21.70
N GLN A 129 -1.76 -17.05 -22.81
CA GLN A 129 -2.25 -17.84 -23.96
C GLN A 129 -2.58 -19.29 -23.60
N VAL A 130 -1.75 -19.93 -22.78
CA VAL A 130 -1.92 -21.36 -22.44
C VAL A 130 -2.93 -21.57 -21.31
N LYS A 131 -2.86 -20.77 -20.26
CA LYS A 131 -3.64 -21.02 -19.03
C LYS A 131 -4.91 -20.18 -18.95
N HIS A 132 -4.96 -19.03 -19.63
CA HIS A 132 -6.02 -18.02 -19.45
C HIS A 132 -6.39 -17.34 -20.78
N ALA A 133 -6.60 -18.13 -21.83
CA ALA A 133 -6.90 -17.62 -23.19
C ALA A 133 -8.13 -16.69 -23.25
N ASP A 134 -9.09 -16.85 -22.33
CA ASP A 134 -10.28 -16.00 -22.20
C ASP A 134 -9.93 -14.55 -21.78
N LYS A 135 -8.76 -14.31 -21.17
CA LYS A 135 -8.30 -12.99 -20.75
C LYS A 135 -7.54 -12.22 -21.83
N LEU A 136 -7.22 -12.86 -22.94
CA LEU A 136 -6.54 -12.22 -24.07
C LEU A 136 -7.35 -11.07 -24.68
N VAL A 137 -8.65 -11.09 -24.54
CA VAL A 137 -9.56 -9.99 -24.97
C VAL A 137 -9.26 -8.70 -24.20
N ASP A 138 -9.06 -8.80 -22.88
CA ASP A 138 -8.76 -7.64 -22.04
C ASP A 138 -7.36 -7.09 -22.38
N VAL A 139 -6.37 -7.95 -22.56
CA VAL A 139 -5.00 -7.57 -22.92
C VAL A 139 -4.97 -6.94 -24.32
N ALA A 140 -5.67 -7.53 -25.31
CA ALA A 140 -5.77 -6.98 -26.66
C ALA A 140 -6.41 -5.59 -26.66
N PHE A 141 -7.43 -5.35 -25.83
CA PHE A 141 -8.03 -4.04 -25.67
C PHE A 141 -7.03 -3.01 -25.13
N ALA A 142 -6.29 -3.34 -24.10
CA ALA A 142 -5.28 -2.46 -23.52
C ALA A 142 -4.15 -2.16 -24.51
N ASN A 143 -3.70 -3.16 -25.27
CA ASN A 143 -2.70 -3.01 -26.34
C ASN A 143 -3.23 -2.07 -27.47
N ALA A 144 -4.48 -2.24 -27.89
CA ALA A 144 -5.09 -1.37 -28.89
C ALA A 144 -5.20 0.09 -28.44
N LEU A 145 -5.53 0.32 -27.15
CA LEU A 145 -5.50 1.66 -26.55
C LEU A 145 -4.08 2.24 -26.57
N ALA A 146 -3.09 1.45 -26.21
CA ALA A 146 -1.70 1.87 -26.21
C ALA A 146 -1.23 2.26 -27.62
N VAL A 147 -1.54 1.46 -28.63
CA VAL A 147 -1.21 1.75 -30.04
C VAL A 147 -1.84 3.08 -30.51
N LYS A 148 -3.09 3.33 -30.17
CA LYS A 148 -3.75 4.60 -30.53
C LYS A 148 -3.14 5.81 -29.84
N ARG A 149 -2.61 5.63 -28.64
CA ARG A 149 -1.97 6.70 -27.87
C ARG A 149 -0.54 6.97 -28.31
N LEU A 150 0.18 5.94 -28.74
CA LEU A 150 1.56 6.07 -29.19
C LEU A 150 1.60 6.79 -30.53
N ASN A 151 2.18 7.99 -30.53
CA ASN A 151 2.46 8.69 -31.77
C ASN A 151 3.62 8.02 -32.47
N ARG A 152 3.47 7.74 -33.74
CA ARG A 152 4.47 7.46 -34.78
C ARG A 152 5.89 7.16 -34.28
N VAL A 153 6.16 5.89 -34.02
CA VAL A 153 7.50 5.37 -33.65
C VAL A 153 8.56 5.79 -34.69
N ASP A 154 8.17 5.94 -35.97
CA ASP A 154 9.00 6.41 -37.07
C ASP A 154 9.55 7.84 -36.87
N ARG A 155 8.93 8.67 -36.03
CA ARG A 155 9.40 10.03 -35.70
C ARG A 155 10.51 10.04 -34.65
N LEU A 156 10.78 8.93 -33.96
CA LEU A 156 11.90 8.84 -33.03
C LEU A 156 13.22 9.02 -33.79
N MET A 157 14.05 9.96 -33.33
CA MET A 157 15.32 10.26 -33.95
C MET A 157 16.42 9.27 -33.55
N ASN A 158 16.32 8.68 -32.35
CA ASN A 158 17.32 7.77 -31.83
C ASN A 158 17.04 6.33 -32.33
N PRO A 159 17.97 5.70 -33.09
CA PRO A 159 17.77 4.35 -33.65
C PRO A 159 17.54 3.29 -32.59
N ALA A 160 18.29 3.32 -31.47
CA ALA A 160 18.12 2.35 -30.38
C ALA A 160 16.73 2.45 -29.75
N THR A 161 16.28 3.66 -29.39
CA THR A 161 14.94 3.89 -28.82
C THR A 161 13.84 3.51 -29.82
N LYS A 162 14.04 3.80 -31.12
CA LYS A 162 13.12 3.40 -32.19
C LYS A 162 13.01 1.89 -32.31
N THR A 163 14.13 1.19 -32.28
CA THR A 163 14.18 -0.28 -32.32
C THR A 163 13.50 -0.89 -31.11
N MET A 164 13.77 -0.37 -29.90
CA MET A 164 13.10 -0.81 -28.67
C MET A 164 11.58 -0.62 -28.74
N ALA A 165 11.11 0.56 -29.15
CA ALA A 165 9.69 0.85 -29.29
C ALA A 165 9.02 -0.01 -30.36
N GLY A 166 9.67 -0.17 -31.51
CA GLY A 166 9.19 -1.03 -32.59
C GLY A 166 9.11 -2.50 -32.18
N LEU A 167 10.12 -2.99 -31.47
CA LEU A 167 10.14 -4.37 -30.95
C LEU A 167 9.05 -4.61 -29.90
N LEU A 168 8.87 -3.68 -28.96
CA LEU A 168 7.81 -3.74 -27.96
C LEU A 168 6.42 -3.82 -28.62
N LEU A 169 6.16 -2.95 -29.60
CA LEU A 169 4.90 -2.99 -30.36
C LEU A 169 4.76 -4.27 -31.17
N ARG A 170 5.82 -4.71 -31.83
CA ARG A 170 5.83 -5.95 -32.62
C ARG A 170 5.46 -7.17 -31.82
N MET A 171 5.98 -7.27 -30.57
CA MET A 171 5.72 -8.39 -29.66
C MET A 171 4.35 -8.35 -28.99
N ASN A 172 3.68 -7.20 -28.96
CA ASN A 172 2.36 -7.06 -28.31
C ASN A 172 1.21 -6.86 -29.30
N THR A 173 1.49 -6.36 -30.51
CA THR A 173 0.44 -5.99 -31.48
C THR A 173 0.63 -6.64 -32.84
N GLY A 174 1.75 -7.28 -33.07
CA GLY A 174 2.13 -7.85 -34.37
C GLY A 174 2.65 -6.84 -35.40
N GLN A 175 2.77 -5.55 -35.05
CA GLN A 175 3.19 -4.46 -35.95
C GLN A 175 4.27 -3.59 -35.29
N SER A 176 5.38 -3.31 -36.00
CA SER A 176 6.47 -2.48 -35.46
C SER A 176 6.26 -0.98 -35.63
N HIS A 177 5.46 -0.57 -36.62
CA HIS A 177 5.27 0.84 -37.03
C HIS A 177 6.57 1.59 -37.36
N VAL A 178 7.61 0.87 -37.79
CA VAL A 178 8.91 1.40 -38.22
C VAL A 178 9.03 1.32 -39.73
N THR A 179 9.45 2.43 -40.35
CA THR A 179 9.56 2.56 -41.81
C THR A 179 10.99 2.37 -42.34
N SER A 180 11.99 2.55 -41.50
CA SER A 180 13.39 2.36 -41.86
C SER A 180 13.72 0.88 -41.96
N GLN A 181 14.34 0.49 -43.10
CA GLN A 181 14.65 -0.92 -43.40
C GLN A 181 15.65 -1.52 -42.38
N ALA A 182 16.66 -0.73 -41.96
CA ALA A 182 17.69 -1.23 -41.04
C ALA A 182 17.11 -1.59 -39.67
N GLU A 183 16.29 -0.71 -39.06
CA GLU A 183 15.65 -1.01 -37.79
C GLU A 183 14.59 -2.10 -37.95
N SER A 184 13.85 -2.12 -39.09
CA SER A 184 12.83 -3.15 -39.37
C SER A 184 13.46 -4.56 -39.46
N ASP A 185 14.58 -4.69 -40.11
CA ASP A 185 15.29 -5.99 -40.24
C ASP A 185 15.75 -6.50 -38.85
N VAL A 186 16.28 -5.63 -38.02
CA VAL A 186 16.67 -5.98 -36.65
C VAL A 186 15.44 -6.38 -35.82
N ILE A 187 14.34 -5.61 -35.91
CA ILE A 187 13.11 -5.91 -35.19
C ILE A 187 12.53 -7.26 -35.57
N GLU A 188 12.45 -7.58 -36.89
CA GLU A 188 11.89 -8.86 -37.36
C GLU A 188 12.80 -10.03 -36.97
N HIS A 189 14.12 -9.85 -37.00
CA HIS A 189 15.07 -10.85 -36.53
C HIS A 189 14.88 -11.16 -35.05
N LEU A 190 14.82 -10.12 -34.20
CA LEU A 190 14.62 -10.26 -32.76
C LEU A 190 13.22 -10.82 -32.44
N ALA A 191 12.20 -10.38 -33.15
CA ALA A 191 10.83 -10.90 -32.98
C ALA A 191 10.74 -12.40 -33.31
N GLY A 192 11.47 -12.85 -34.33
CA GLY A 192 11.59 -14.28 -34.65
C GLY A 192 12.24 -15.07 -33.51
N PHE A 193 13.29 -14.51 -32.90
CA PHE A 193 14.00 -15.14 -31.80
C PHE A 193 13.16 -15.20 -30.51
N LEU A 194 12.51 -14.11 -30.18
CA LEU A 194 11.56 -14.01 -29.06
C LEU A 194 10.34 -14.93 -29.26
N GLY A 195 9.87 -15.08 -30.50
CA GLY A 195 8.81 -16.01 -30.85
C GLY A 195 9.18 -17.48 -30.60
N GLN A 196 10.41 -17.86 -30.94
CA GLN A 196 10.94 -19.20 -30.62
C GLN A 196 11.05 -19.43 -29.11
N PHE A 197 11.47 -18.42 -28.37
CA PHE A 197 11.51 -18.47 -26.91
C PHE A 197 10.07 -18.59 -26.32
N MET A 198 9.10 -17.86 -26.85
CA MET A 198 7.70 -17.96 -26.44
C MET A 198 7.16 -19.39 -26.58
N GLU A 199 7.48 -20.08 -27.71
CA GLU A 199 7.07 -21.47 -27.91
C GLU A 199 7.76 -22.44 -26.92
N LYS A 200 9.02 -22.22 -26.58
CA LYS A 200 9.69 -22.97 -25.51
C LYS A 200 9.02 -22.78 -24.15
N VAL A 201 8.65 -21.55 -23.82
CA VAL A 201 7.90 -21.26 -22.59
C VAL A 201 6.56 -21.97 -22.58
N LYS A 202 5.80 -21.96 -23.67
CA LYS A 202 4.52 -22.71 -23.79
C LYS A 202 4.70 -24.21 -23.55
N GLN A 203 5.75 -24.81 -24.13
CA GLN A 203 6.08 -26.22 -23.92
C GLN A 203 6.39 -26.49 -22.43
N SER A 204 7.19 -25.64 -21.80
CA SER A 204 7.57 -25.80 -20.41
C SER A 204 6.39 -25.67 -19.42
N LEU A 205 5.35 -24.91 -19.79
CA LEU A 205 4.12 -24.80 -19.00
C LEU A 205 3.29 -26.10 -18.97
N SER A 206 3.58 -27.02 -19.88
CA SER A 206 3.03 -28.37 -19.93
C SER A 206 3.91 -29.38 -19.19
N ASP A 207 5.22 -29.11 -19.06
CA ASP A 207 6.23 -29.93 -18.37
C ASP A 207 6.77 -29.17 -17.15
N GLU A 208 6.36 -29.53 -15.95
CA GLU A 208 6.74 -28.85 -14.69
C GLU A 208 8.26 -28.91 -14.36
N SER A 209 9.06 -29.64 -15.13
CA SER A 209 10.50 -29.88 -14.87
C SER A 209 11.47 -29.01 -15.65
N ALA A 210 11.01 -28.17 -16.59
CA ALA A 210 11.90 -27.42 -17.48
C ALA A 210 12.46 -26.16 -16.79
N ASN A 211 13.78 -26.11 -16.60
CA ASN A 211 14.49 -24.92 -16.17
C ASN A 211 14.85 -24.06 -17.39
N LEU A 212 14.21 -22.89 -17.50
CA LEU A 212 14.38 -21.93 -18.60
C LEU A 212 15.41 -20.84 -18.32
N LYS A 213 16.21 -20.95 -17.26
CA LYS A 213 17.14 -19.87 -16.85
C LYS A 213 18.14 -19.55 -17.96
N ASP A 214 18.79 -20.55 -18.50
CA ASP A 214 19.82 -20.35 -19.54
C ASP A 214 19.21 -19.82 -20.85
N ASP A 215 17.99 -20.27 -21.20
CA ASP A 215 17.27 -19.75 -22.36
C ASP A 215 16.90 -18.27 -22.18
N ARG A 216 16.42 -17.87 -20.98
CA ARG A 216 16.12 -16.46 -20.64
C ARG A 216 17.35 -15.56 -20.79
N LEU A 217 18.48 -15.98 -20.22
CA LEU A 217 19.72 -15.21 -20.27
C LEU A 217 20.26 -15.12 -21.69
N SER A 218 20.23 -16.22 -22.45
CA SER A 218 20.64 -16.22 -23.85
C SER A 218 19.79 -15.27 -24.71
N VAL A 219 18.47 -15.27 -24.52
CA VAL A 219 17.57 -14.36 -25.23
C VAL A 219 17.82 -12.91 -24.81
N ALA A 220 18.07 -12.68 -23.54
CA ALA A 220 18.39 -11.34 -23.02
C ALA A 220 19.70 -10.81 -23.61
N ASP A 221 20.74 -11.66 -23.76
CA ASP A 221 22.00 -11.28 -24.41
C ASP A 221 21.76 -10.85 -25.86
N VAL A 222 21.05 -11.68 -26.64
CA VAL A 222 20.78 -11.38 -28.06
C VAL A 222 20.01 -10.05 -28.22
N VAL A 223 18.99 -9.82 -27.40
CA VAL A 223 18.20 -8.57 -27.46
C VAL A 223 19.05 -7.37 -27.03
N TYR A 224 19.80 -7.51 -25.93
CA TYR A 224 20.65 -6.45 -25.39
C TYR A 224 21.71 -6.04 -26.42
N ASP A 225 22.49 -6.97 -26.94
CA ASP A 225 23.58 -6.71 -27.86
C ASP A 225 23.10 -6.12 -29.19
N ALA A 226 21.97 -6.61 -29.72
CA ALA A 226 21.37 -6.06 -30.93
C ALA A 226 20.95 -4.60 -30.79
N VAL A 227 20.32 -4.25 -29.67
CA VAL A 227 19.89 -2.86 -29.41
C VAL A 227 21.08 -1.95 -29.05
N GLU A 228 22.05 -2.45 -28.29
CA GLU A 228 23.27 -1.69 -27.95
C GLU A 228 24.06 -1.31 -29.22
N ASN A 229 24.13 -2.20 -30.20
CA ASN A 229 24.75 -1.94 -31.49
C ASN A 229 24.02 -0.88 -32.34
N MET A 230 22.73 -0.59 -32.04
CA MET A 230 21.99 0.47 -32.71
C MET A 230 22.31 1.88 -32.17
N GLY A 231 23.01 1.98 -31.02
CA GLY A 231 23.45 3.22 -30.44
C GLY A 231 23.03 3.45 -28.99
N MET A 232 23.26 4.66 -28.51
CA MET A 232 23.00 5.03 -27.12
C MET A 232 21.49 5.06 -26.82
N VAL A 233 21.06 4.40 -25.75
CA VAL A 233 19.67 4.41 -25.27
C VAL A 233 19.40 5.68 -24.48
N LEU A 234 18.54 6.56 -24.99
CA LEU A 234 18.14 7.82 -24.37
C LEU A 234 16.86 7.68 -23.54
N GLU A 235 15.90 6.95 -24.07
CA GLU A 235 14.57 6.74 -23.46
C GLU A 235 14.22 5.25 -23.47
N GLN A 236 13.39 4.87 -22.51
CA GLN A 236 12.93 3.48 -22.35
C GLN A 236 11.43 3.44 -22.63
N PRO A 237 10.99 2.75 -23.70
CA PRO A 237 9.57 2.62 -24.01
C PRO A 237 8.87 1.64 -23.08
N PHE A 238 7.58 1.86 -22.84
CA PHE A 238 6.72 0.96 -22.08
C PHE A 238 5.26 1.06 -22.56
N LEU A 239 4.48 0.05 -22.28
CA LEU A 239 3.04 0.06 -22.50
C LEU A 239 2.31 0.61 -21.25
N PRO A 240 1.37 1.56 -21.38
CA PRO A 240 0.76 2.23 -20.23
C PRO A 240 -0.05 1.35 -19.27
N HIS A 241 -0.48 0.19 -19.70
CA HIS A 241 -1.28 -0.74 -18.89
C HIS A 241 -0.45 -1.83 -18.20
N THR A 242 0.85 -1.89 -18.49
CA THR A 242 1.80 -2.80 -17.86
C THR A 242 2.56 -2.09 -16.75
N GLU A 243 3.81 -2.45 -16.52
CA GLU A 243 4.67 -1.79 -15.55
C GLU A 243 5.34 -0.53 -16.11
N GLU A 244 5.65 0.42 -15.24
CA GLU A 244 6.43 1.61 -15.60
C GLU A 244 7.93 1.24 -15.62
N LEU A 245 8.50 1.15 -16.82
CA LEU A 245 9.91 0.81 -17.03
C LEU A 245 10.79 2.05 -17.25
N GLY A 246 10.18 3.20 -17.56
CA GLY A 246 10.93 4.42 -17.87
C GLY A 246 10.06 5.53 -18.46
N THR A 247 10.69 6.48 -19.14
CA THR A 247 10.03 7.60 -19.81
C THR A 247 9.95 7.36 -21.30
N PHE A 248 8.74 7.52 -21.86
CA PHE A 248 8.50 7.43 -23.29
C PHE A 248 7.88 8.73 -23.81
N SER A 249 8.67 9.52 -24.52
CA SER A 249 8.31 10.89 -24.96
C SER A 249 7.16 10.95 -25.95
N LEU A 250 6.83 9.84 -26.59
CA LEU A 250 5.77 9.79 -27.60
C LEU A 250 4.36 9.56 -27.05
N LEU A 251 4.21 9.37 -25.73
CA LEU A 251 2.89 9.27 -25.13
C LEU A 251 2.21 10.64 -25.16
N THR A 252 1.02 10.70 -25.74
CA THR A 252 0.18 11.91 -25.66
C THR A 252 -0.27 12.14 -24.21
N PRO A 253 -0.36 13.39 -23.72
CA PRO A 253 -0.65 13.70 -22.30
C PRO A 253 -1.99 13.15 -21.83
N ALA A 254 -3.03 13.27 -22.65
CA ALA A 254 -4.37 12.73 -22.38
C ALA A 254 -4.98 12.24 -23.68
N PHE A 255 -5.66 11.11 -23.61
CA PHE A 255 -6.33 10.50 -24.76
C PHE A 255 -7.77 10.15 -24.39
N SER A 256 -8.73 10.78 -25.07
CA SER A 256 -10.15 10.47 -24.90
C SER A 256 -10.45 9.13 -25.58
N VAL A 257 -10.95 8.17 -24.81
CA VAL A 257 -11.30 6.84 -25.33
C VAL A 257 -12.64 6.92 -26.02
N SER A 258 -12.62 6.71 -27.34
CA SER A 258 -13.86 6.61 -28.13
C SER A 258 -14.52 5.24 -27.98
N SER A 259 -15.82 5.19 -28.26
CA SER A 259 -16.62 3.95 -28.23
C SER A 259 -16.11 2.86 -29.17
N ASP A 260 -15.37 3.25 -30.20
CA ASP A 260 -15.03 2.37 -31.33
C ASP A 260 -13.73 1.58 -31.14
N VAL A 261 -13.11 1.62 -29.96
CA VAL A 261 -11.88 0.86 -29.70
C VAL A 261 -12.15 -0.62 -29.59
N LEU A 262 -13.22 -1.01 -28.89
CA LEU A 262 -13.63 -2.42 -28.80
C LEU A 262 -14.28 -2.85 -30.14
N GLY A 263 -13.66 -3.82 -30.80
CA GLY A 263 -14.11 -4.32 -32.10
C GLY A 263 -13.52 -3.57 -33.31
N GLY A 264 -12.71 -2.53 -33.08
CA GLY A 264 -11.99 -1.83 -34.16
C GLY A 264 -10.85 -2.63 -34.76
N ASP A 265 -10.31 -2.15 -35.89
CA ASP A 265 -9.25 -2.86 -36.63
C ASP A 265 -7.99 -3.13 -35.80
N GLU A 266 -7.56 -2.15 -34.98
CA GLU A 266 -6.37 -2.34 -34.12
C GLU A 266 -6.62 -3.37 -33.02
N PHE A 267 -7.83 -3.37 -32.44
CA PHE A 267 -8.22 -4.39 -31.47
C PHE A 267 -8.21 -5.79 -32.06
N ASN A 268 -8.80 -5.95 -33.26
CA ASN A 268 -8.86 -7.24 -33.94
C ASN A 268 -7.44 -7.74 -34.31
N LYS A 269 -6.55 -6.85 -34.75
CA LYS A 269 -5.16 -7.18 -35.04
C LYS A 269 -4.41 -7.64 -33.78
N CYS A 270 -4.55 -6.89 -32.67
CA CYS A 270 -3.94 -7.25 -31.40
C CYS A 270 -4.46 -8.60 -30.89
N LEU A 271 -5.77 -8.81 -30.95
CA LEU A 271 -6.40 -10.05 -30.49
C LEU A 271 -5.94 -11.26 -31.34
N SER A 272 -5.94 -11.11 -32.66
CA SER A 272 -5.48 -12.17 -33.58
C SER A 272 -4.00 -12.51 -33.35
N TYR A 273 -3.14 -11.51 -33.16
CA TYR A 273 -1.73 -11.70 -32.90
C TYR A 273 -1.47 -12.46 -31.60
N LEU A 274 -2.23 -12.14 -30.55
CA LEU A 274 -2.16 -12.83 -29.26
C LEU A 274 -2.80 -14.23 -29.28
N GLY A 275 -3.38 -14.66 -30.41
CA GLY A 275 -4.08 -15.94 -30.52
C GLY A 275 -5.41 -16.01 -29.80
N GLY A 276 -6.00 -14.86 -29.47
CA GLY A 276 -7.32 -14.77 -28.84
C GLY A 276 -8.47 -14.90 -29.84
N VAL A 277 -9.58 -15.46 -29.38
CA VAL A 277 -10.81 -15.57 -30.15
C VAL A 277 -11.87 -14.67 -29.51
N LEU A 278 -12.63 -13.93 -30.31
CA LEU A 278 -13.79 -13.17 -29.81
C LEU A 278 -14.77 -14.16 -29.16
N PRO A 279 -15.22 -13.92 -27.93
CA PRO A 279 -16.24 -14.77 -27.33
C PRO A 279 -17.49 -14.73 -28.21
N SER A 280 -17.96 -15.91 -28.64
CA SER A 280 -19.21 -16.04 -29.36
C SER A 280 -20.34 -15.42 -28.52
N SER A 281 -21.25 -14.73 -29.16
CA SER A 281 -22.33 -13.83 -28.75
C SER A 281 -23.19 -14.11 -27.50
N ASN A 282 -22.73 -14.92 -26.53
CA ASN A 282 -23.32 -14.98 -25.19
C ASN A 282 -22.91 -13.77 -24.30
N GLY A 283 -22.49 -12.67 -24.95
CA GLY A 283 -21.94 -11.47 -24.34
C GLY A 283 -22.92 -10.61 -23.53
N GLU A 284 -24.22 -10.89 -23.55
CA GLU A 284 -25.18 -10.10 -22.77
C GLU A 284 -25.10 -10.37 -21.25
N GLU A 285 -24.85 -11.60 -20.83
CA GLU A 285 -24.71 -11.92 -19.40
C GLU A 285 -23.38 -11.41 -18.82
N ASN A 286 -22.26 -11.65 -19.51
CA ASN A 286 -20.95 -11.11 -19.12
C ASN A 286 -20.93 -9.59 -19.17
N GLY A 287 -21.67 -8.98 -20.11
CA GLY A 287 -21.86 -7.55 -20.20
C GLY A 287 -22.59 -6.97 -19.00
N LYS A 288 -23.67 -7.58 -18.54
CA LYS A 288 -24.43 -7.14 -17.36
C LYS A 288 -23.66 -7.27 -16.06
N VAL A 289 -22.85 -8.31 -15.91
CA VAL A 289 -21.97 -8.49 -14.74
C VAL A 289 -20.88 -7.40 -14.74
N ALA A 290 -20.21 -7.15 -15.86
CA ALA A 290 -19.21 -6.09 -15.97
C ALA A 290 -19.81 -4.68 -15.77
N GLU A 291 -21.05 -4.44 -16.17
CA GLU A 291 -21.79 -3.22 -15.92
C GLU A 291 -22.12 -3.01 -14.45
N ALA A 292 -22.60 -4.04 -13.79
CA ALA A 292 -22.89 -3.99 -12.37
C ALA A 292 -21.60 -3.76 -11.55
N GLU A 293 -20.51 -4.44 -11.92
CA GLU A 293 -19.20 -4.26 -11.30
C GLU A 293 -18.64 -2.84 -11.53
N ALA A 294 -18.69 -2.33 -12.76
CA ALA A 294 -18.25 -0.99 -13.09
C ALA A 294 -19.06 0.08 -12.35
N SER A 295 -20.37 -0.07 -12.28
CA SER A 295 -21.23 0.86 -11.54
C SER A 295 -20.95 0.83 -10.06
N SER A 296 -20.74 -0.35 -9.47
CA SER A 296 -20.37 -0.52 -8.06
C SER A 296 -19.02 0.12 -7.74
N ILE A 297 -18.03 0.02 -8.63
CA ILE A 297 -16.70 0.65 -8.48
C ILE A 297 -16.83 2.17 -8.40
N PHE A 298 -17.57 2.79 -9.34
CA PHE A 298 -17.75 4.24 -9.38
C PHE A 298 -18.46 4.79 -8.14
N GLU A 299 -19.58 4.18 -7.78
CA GLU A 299 -20.31 4.60 -6.57
C GLU A 299 -19.47 4.48 -5.33
N THR A 300 -18.64 3.48 -5.28
CA THR A 300 -17.86 3.20 -4.07
C THR A 300 -16.61 4.05 -3.97
N GLN A 301 -15.98 4.38 -5.09
CA GLN A 301 -14.88 5.35 -5.11
C GLN A 301 -15.39 6.74 -4.71
N LYS A 302 -16.56 7.14 -5.20
CA LYS A 302 -17.22 8.38 -4.79
C LYS A 302 -17.52 8.37 -3.28
N ARG A 303 -18.11 7.30 -2.76
CA ARG A 303 -18.39 7.15 -1.32
C ARG A 303 -17.11 7.12 -0.47
N ALA A 304 -16.03 6.54 -0.97
CA ALA A 304 -14.75 6.50 -0.26
C ALA A 304 -14.10 7.89 -0.19
N SER A 305 -14.06 8.63 -1.30
CA SER A 305 -13.53 10.00 -1.32
C SER A 305 -14.38 10.96 -0.50
N GLU A 306 -15.72 10.81 -0.51
CA GLU A 306 -16.62 11.59 0.33
C GLU A 306 -16.42 11.30 1.83
N LYS A 307 -16.16 10.04 2.20
CA LYS A 307 -15.83 9.69 3.60
C LYS A 307 -14.52 10.32 4.04
N ASP A 308 -13.46 10.24 3.23
CA ASP A 308 -12.17 10.85 3.54
C ASP A 308 -12.32 12.37 3.69
N ARG A 309 -13.03 13.01 2.78
CA ARG A 309 -13.30 14.45 2.85
C ARG A 309 -14.08 14.83 4.11
N LYS A 310 -15.07 14.02 4.51
CA LYS A 310 -15.80 14.22 5.78
C LYS A 310 -14.91 14.06 7.00
N ILE A 311 -14.00 13.09 6.98
CA ILE A 311 -13.03 12.91 8.07
C ILE A 311 -12.09 14.10 8.14
N LEU A 312 -11.47 14.50 7.02
CA LEU A 312 -10.54 15.62 6.98
C LEU A 312 -11.20 16.93 7.43
N SER A 313 -12.42 17.22 6.98
CA SER A 313 -13.14 18.44 7.36
C SER A 313 -13.39 18.57 8.87
N LYS A 314 -13.49 17.45 9.61
CA LYS A 314 -13.59 17.49 11.08
C LYS A 314 -12.32 18.07 11.72
N TYR A 315 -11.16 17.73 11.17
CA TYR A 315 -9.86 18.16 11.68
C TYR A 315 -9.47 19.55 11.19
N GLU A 316 -9.88 19.93 9.99
CA GLU A 316 -9.67 21.29 9.44
C GLU A 316 -10.27 22.36 10.35
N ASN A 317 -11.40 22.08 11.01
CA ASN A 317 -12.00 22.98 11.99
C ASN A 317 -11.11 23.25 13.22
N PHE A 318 -10.11 22.40 13.48
CA PHE A 318 -9.17 22.57 14.58
C PHE A 318 -7.86 23.25 14.17
N LEU A 319 -7.61 23.44 12.87
CA LEU A 319 -6.38 24.08 12.37
C LEU A 319 -6.21 25.50 12.93
N SER A 320 -7.30 26.26 13.09
CA SER A 320 -7.25 27.61 13.65
C SER A 320 -6.66 27.70 15.06
N LEU A 321 -6.54 26.60 15.77
CA LEU A 321 -6.04 26.49 17.14
C LEU A 321 -4.62 25.94 17.22
N THR A 322 -4.03 25.63 16.09
CA THR A 322 -2.72 24.98 15.93
C THR A 322 -1.89 25.70 14.88
N SER A 323 -0.60 25.43 14.86
CA SER A 323 0.32 25.98 13.88
C SER A 323 0.46 25.08 12.64
N PHE A 324 -0.32 24.00 12.52
CA PHE A 324 -0.29 23.12 11.35
C PHE A 324 -0.76 23.83 10.09
N LYS A 325 -0.07 23.58 8.97
CA LYS A 325 -0.42 24.14 7.66
C LYS A 325 -1.66 23.49 7.06
N THR A 326 -1.72 22.17 7.11
CA THR A 326 -2.78 21.36 6.48
C THR A 326 -3.05 20.10 7.29
N VAL A 327 -4.22 19.52 7.07
CA VAL A 327 -4.57 18.16 7.51
C VAL A 327 -4.67 17.29 6.27
N GLU A 328 -3.95 16.19 6.27
CA GLU A 328 -3.86 15.30 5.10
C GLU A 328 -4.00 13.83 5.56
N MET A 329 -4.28 12.94 4.62
CA MET A 329 -4.13 11.50 4.83
C MET A 329 -2.80 11.04 4.21
N PRO A 330 -2.05 10.13 4.87
CA PRO A 330 -0.85 9.56 4.27
C PRO A 330 -1.18 8.81 2.97
N GLU A 331 -0.18 8.66 2.12
CA GLU A 331 -0.27 7.80 0.95
C GLU A 331 -0.59 6.35 1.36
N GLN A 332 -1.07 5.56 0.41
CA GLN A 332 -1.41 4.18 0.68
C GLN A 332 -0.29 3.26 0.16
N ASP A 333 0.45 2.62 1.07
CA ASP A 333 1.45 1.58 0.75
C ASP A 333 1.21 0.33 1.61
N TYR A 334 0.35 -0.56 1.12
CA TYR A 334 0.03 -1.80 1.83
C TYR A 334 1.18 -2.81 1.81
N SER A 335 2.05 -2.78 0.80
CA SER A 335 3.23 -3.66 0.76
C SER A 335 4.19 -3.36 1.89
N ARG A 336 4.45 -2.06 2.12
CA ARG A 336 5.32 -1.63 3.21
C ARG A 336 4.74 -2.04 4.57
N TYR A 337 3.43 -1.83 4.78
CA TYR A 337 2.76 -2.32 5.99
C TYR A 337 2.99 -3.82 6.21
N LEU A 338 2.87 -4.65 5.18
CA LEU A 338 3.02 -6.10 5.33
C LEU A 338 4.46 -6.52 5.61
N ARG A 339 5.43 -5.87 4.97
CA ARG A 339 6.86 -6.09 5.27
C ARG A 339 7.15 -5.80 6.74
N VAL A 340 6.70 -4.65 7.22
CA VAL A 340 6.85 -4.24 8.62
C VAL A 340 6.11 -5.23 9.52
N LYS A 341 4.89 -5.62 9.20
CA LYS A 341 4.10 -6.60 9.98
C LYS A 341 4.78 -7.96 10.09
N THR A 342 5.35 -8.46 8.99
CA THR A 342 6.07 -9.75 9.02
C THR A 342 7.30 -9.65 9.91
N ARG A 343 8.04 -8.54 9.84
CA ARG A 343 9.24 -8.29 10.66
C ARG A 343 8.93 -8.18 12.15
N CYS A 344 7.82 -7.53 12.51
CA CYS A 344 7.48 -7.19 13.90
C CYS A 344 6.47 -8.12 14.56
N ARG A 345 6.07 -9.21 13.90
CA ARG A 345 5.01 -10.10 14.38
C ARG A 345 5.24 -10.64 15.78
N SER A 346 6.46 -11.08 16.08
CA SER A 346 6.80 -11.65 17.38
C SER A 346 6.78 -10.62 18.50
N GLU A 347 7.23 -9.41 18.22
CA GLU A 347 7.27 -8.30 19.17
C GLU A 347 5.88 -7.76 19.47
N ALA A 348 5.03 -7.65 18.45
CA ALA A 348 3.63 -7.28 18.61
C ALA A 348 2.89 -8.28 19.51
N HIS A 349 3.07 -9.57 19.28
CA HIS A 349 2.44 -10.62 20.09
C HIS A 349 2.90 -10.59 21.56
N ARG A 350 4.19 -10.42 21.80
CA ARG A 350 4.73 -10.26 23.17
C ARG A 350 4.18 -9.04 23.89
N LEU A 351 4.01 -7.91 23.19
CA LEU A 351 3.46 -6.71 23.82
C LEU A 351 1.96 -6.90 24.12
N ILE A 352 1.21 -7.52 23.23
CA ILE A 352 -0.20 -7.87 23.45
C ILE A 352 -0.33 -8.73 24.70
N GLU A 353 0.43 -9.83 24.79
CA GLU A 353 0.41 -10.71 25.95
C GLU A 353 0.75 -9.95 27.26
N SER A 354 1.78 -9.11 27.22
CA SER A 354 2.19 -8.32 28.41
C SER A 354 1.10 -7.36 28.87
N LEU A 355 0.36 -6.74 27.94
CA LEU A 355 -0.70 -5.79 28.25
C LEU A 355 -2.01 -6.49 28.66
N LEU A 356 -2.32 -7.66 28.11
CA LEU A 356 -3.44 -8.48 28.55
C LEU A 356 -3.26 -8.92 29.99
N VAL A 357 -2.07 -9.43 30.34
CA VAL A 357 -1.72 -9.78 31.74
C VAL A 357 -1.85 -8.56 32.66
N ALA A 358 -1.38 -7.39 32.21
CA ALA A 358 -1.51 -6.15 32.98
C ALA A 358 -2.96 -5.72 33.15
N ARG A 359 -3.81 -5.88 32.13
CA ARG A 359 -5.24 -5.59 32.21
C ARG A 359 -5.96 -6.52 33.18
N ASP A 360 -5.73 -7.81 33.04
CA ASP A 360 -6.40 -8.83 33.86
C ASP A 360 -6.00 -8.67 35.35
N ALA A 361 -4.75 -8.32 35.63
CA ALA A 361 -4.29 -8.02 37.01
C ALA A 361 -4.95 -6.76 37.63
N LEU A 362 -5.45 -5.83 36.83
CA LEU A 362 -6.17 -4.64 37.29
C LEU A 362 -7.66 -4.91 37.57
N ASP A 363 -8.22 -5.96 37.01
CA ASP A 363 -9.62 -6.32 37.17
C ASP A 363 -9.86 -7.19 38.44
N GLU A 364 -8.79 -7.69 39.06
CA GLU A 364 -8.84 -8.45 40.30
C GLU A 364 -8.62 -7.53 41.51
N ASP A 365 -9.62 -7.39 42.36
CA ASP A 365 -9.51 -6.68 43.65
C ASP A 365 -9.36 -7.72 44.77
N PRO A 366 -8.12 -7.99 45.26
CA PRO A 366 -7.85 -9.02 46.22
C PRO A 366 -8.24 -8.61 47.64
N GLN A 367 -8.20 -9.53 48.61
CA GLN A 367 -8.45 -9.33 50.03
C GLN A 367 -9.86 -8.81 50.36
N LYS A 368 -10.89 -9.45 49.77
CA LYS A 368 -12.29 -9.21 50.08
C LYS A 368 -12.88 -10.31 50.97
N MET A 369 -14.00 -9.98 51.62
CA MET A 369 -14.75 -10.92 52.45
C MET A 369 -15.73 -11.80 51.64
N TYR A 370 -15.94 -11.50 50.38
CA TYR A 370 -16.82 -12.23 49.46
C TYR A 370 -16.35 -12.08 48.01
N GLY A 371 -16.66 -13.05 47.17
CA GLY A 371 -16.24 -13.11 45.77
C GLY A 371 -15.72 -14.48 45.35
N ALA A 372 -14.84 -14.50 44.35
CA ALA A 372 -14.13 -15.70 43.96
C ALA A 372 -12.99 -16.00 44.96
N LEU A 373 -12.71 -17.26 45.22
CA LEU A 373 -11.68 -17.65 46.19
C LEU A 373 -10.28 -17.41 45.62
N ASP A 374 -9.48 -16.56 46.27
CA ASP A 374 -8.06 -16.40 45.95
C ASP A 374 -7.25 -17.58 46.51
N LEU A 375 -6.89 -18.51 45.63
CA LEU A 375 -6.14 -19.72 46.02
C LEU A 375 -4.78 -19.41 46.61
N GLN A 376 -4.12 -18.33 46.21
CA GLN A 376 -2.82 -17.95 46.76
C GLN A 376 -2.94 -17.43 48.19
N GLU A 377 -3.90 -16.55 48.44
CA GLU A 377 -4.19 -16.08 49.81
C GLU A 377 -4.70 -17.22 50.70
N VAL A 378 -5.55 -18.10 50.19
CA VAL A 378 -5.98 -19.29 50.97
C VAL A 378 -4.83 -20.17 51.35
N ILE A 379 -3.88 -20.46 50.44
CA ILE A 379 -2.69 -21.25 50.76
C ILE A 379 -1.84 -20.54 51.81
N GLN A 380 -1.65 -19.24 51.74
CA GLN A 380 -0.91 -18.47 52.73
C GLN A 380 -1.59 -18.48 54.11
N VAL A 381 -2.92 -18.25 54.14
CA VAL A 381 -3.71 -18.28 55.37
C VAL A 381 -3.67 -19.67 56.05
N VAL A 382 -3.82 -20.73 55.27
CA VAL A 382 -3.74 -22.11 55.76
C VAL A 382 -2.31 -22.43 56.24
N ALA A 383 -1.29 -22.04 55.49
CA ALA A 383 0.10 -22.28 55.85
C ALA A 383 0.55 -21.50 57.09
N SER A 384 0.10 -20.24 57.23
CA SER A 384 0.41 -19.36 58.36
C SER A 384 -0.49 -19.53 59.58
N LYS A 385 -1.57 -20.33 59.47
CA LYS A 385 -2.63 -20.46 60.49
C LYS A 385 -3.20 -19.11 60.95
N SER A 386 -3.27 -18.16 60.04
CA SER A 386 -3.77 -16.82 60.33
C SER A 386 -5.29 -16.80 60.39
N PRO A 387 -5.93 -16.03 61.28
CA PRO A 387 -7.39 -15.89 61.34
C PRO A 387 -7.98 -14.92 60.29
N LYS A 388 -7.27 -14.61 59.21
CA LYS A 388 -7.76 -13.75 58.14
C LYS A 388 -8.93 -14.39 57.41
N MET A 389 -10.00 -13.62 57.20
CA MET A 389 -11.20 -14.01 56.44
C MET A 389 -11.31 -13.38 55.05
N ASP A 390 -10.39 -12.49 54.74
CA ASP A 390 -10.33 -11.72 53.48
C ASP A 390 -9.53 -12.48 52.39
N VAL A 391 -9.99 -13.71 52.12
CA VAL A 391 -9.35 -14.64 51.16
C VAL A 391 -10.09 -14.69 49.81
N PHE A 392 -10.99 -13.77 49.58
CA PHE A 392 -11.74 -13.71 48.35
C PHE A 392 -11.25 -12.53 47.49
N MET A 393 -11.35 -12.68 46.20
CA MET A 393 -11.20 -11.57 45.25
C MET A 393 -12.51 -11.25 44.57
N LEU A 394 -12.80 -9.97 44.44
CA LEU A 394 -13.91 -9.47 43.64
C LEU A 394 -13.39 -9.31 42.22
N ASP A 395 -13.99 -10.05 41.33
CA ASP A 395 -13.90 -9.77 39.91
C ASP A 395 -14.88 -8.62 39.64
N GLU A 396 -14.40 -7.39 39.75
CA GLU A 396 -15.15 -6.24 39.30
C GLU A 396 -15.17 -6.24 37.78
N ASN A 397 -16.16 -6.93 37.21
CA ASN A 397 -16.52 -6.83 35.79
C ASN A 397 -16.99 -5.41 35.43
N ILE A 398 -16.26 -4.41 35.87
CA ILE A 398 -16.37 -3.08 35.32
C ILE A 398 -15.62 -3.16 34.00
N SER A 399 -16.37 -3.31 32.93
CA SER A 399 -15.82 -3.18 31.59
C SER A 399 -15.19 -1.78 31.45
N LYS A 400 -13.92 -1.67 31.86
CA LYS A 400 -13.16 -0.42 31.75
C LYS A 400 -13.05 -0.08 30.27
N SER A 401 -13.76 0.95 29.86
CA SER A 401 -13.69 1.44 28.50
C SER A 401 -12.46 2.33 28.37
N TYR A 402 -11.61 1.99 27.42
CA TYR A 402 -10.37 2.70 27.13
C TYR A 402 -10.49 3.48 25.83
N SER A 403 -9.96 4.70 25.81
CA SER A 403 -9.75 5.45 24.58
C SER A 403 -8.28 5.77 24.41
N TRP A 404 -7.74 5.45 23.24
CA TRP A 404 -6.30 5.58 22.96
C TRP A 404 -6.02 6.38 21.69
N VAL A 405 -5.19 7.42 21.82
CA VAL A 405 -4.69 8.21 20.69
C VAL A 405 -3.18 8.00 20.58
N ILE A 406 -2.73 7.56 19.41
CA ILE A 406 -1.31 7.34 19.10
C ILE A 406 -0.85 8.42 18.13
N LEU A 407 0.22 9.15 18.51
CA LEU A 407 0.84 10.22 17.75
C LEU A 407 2.25 9.80 17.35
N LEU A 408 2.55 9.80 16.05
CA LEU A 408 3.89 9.57 15.53
C LEU A 408 4.50 10.90 15.04
N ASP A 409 5.67 11.20 15.51
CA ASP A 409 6.52 12.25 14.94
C ASP A 409 7.06 11.81 13.58
N ALA A 410 6.64 12.48 12.53
CA ALA A 410 7.08 12.25 11.16
C ALA A 410 8.04 13.36 10.67
N SER A 411 8.77 13.99 11.59
CA SER A 411 9.74 15.03 11.28
C SER A 411 10.99 14.49 10.57
N LYS A 412 11.78 15.39 10.01
CA LYS A 412 13.00 15.04 9.25
C LYS A 412 14.04 14.31 10.10
N SER A 413 14.13 14.56 11.41
CA SER A 413 15.06 13.88 12.32
C SER A 413 14.78 12.38 12.38
N MET A 414 13.51 11.98 12.35
CA MET A 414 13.08 10.60 12.35
C MET A 414 13.44 9.83 11.06
N HIS A 415 13.84 10.53 9.99
CA HIS A 415 14.16 9.88 8.71
C HIS A 415 15.30 8.86 8.83
N CYS A 416 16.33 9.14 9.66
CA CYS A 416 17.46 8.21 9.85
C CYS A 416 17.08 6.93 10.60
N ILE A 417 16.00 6.96 11.37
CA ILE A 417 15.49 5.85 12.19
C ILE A 417 14.10 5.40 11.73
N ARG A 418 13.77 5.72 10.48
CA ARG A 418 12.45 5.52 9.86
C ARG A 418 11.94 4.09 10.03
N ASP A 419 12.75 3.10 9.69
CA ASP A 419 12.34 1.70 9.73
C ASP A 419 11.96 1.27 11.15
N PHE A 420 12.73 1.73 12.15
CA PHE A 420 12.43 1.45 13.54
C PHE A 420 11.17 2.18 14.05
N ALA A 421 10.96 3.42 13.60
CA ALA A 421 9.75 4.19 13.93
C ALA A 421 8.50 3.57 13.34
N GLU A 422 8.57 3.08 12.09
CA GLU A 422 7.48 2.35 11.45
C GLU A 422 7.19 1.01 12.13
N ASP A 423 8.24 0.27 12.52
CA ASP A 423 8.12 -0.96 13.29
C ASP A 423 7.35 -0.72 14.59
N LEU A 424 7.74 0.31 15.32
CA LEU A 424 7.15 0.67 16.60
C LEU A 424 5.69 1.12 16.45
N LEU A 425 5.41 1.95 15.44
CA LEU A 425 4.07 2.40 15.15
C LEU A 425 3.14 1.24 14.78
N LEU A 426 3.62 0.31 13.97
CA LEU A 426 2.85 -0.87 13.58
C LEU A 426 2.57 -1.77 14.77
N VAL A 427 3.56 -1.99 15.64
CA VAL A 427 3.36 -2.77 16.87
C VAL A 427 2.27 -2.13 17.74
N LEU A 428 2.31 -0.81 17.93
CA LEU A 428 1.28 -0.09 18.68
C LEU A 428 -0.11 -0.17 18.02
N ALA A 429 -0.18 -0.15 16.68
CA ALA A 429 -1.44 -0.28 15.94
C ALA A 429 -2.08 -1.66 16.09
N GLU A 430 -1.27 -2.74 15.95
CA GLU A 430 -1.75 -4.10 16.13
C GLU A 430 -2.18 -4.34 17.58
N VAL A 431 -1.41 -3.82 18.55
CA VAL A 431 -1.74 -3.87 19.98
C VAL A 431 -3.05 -3.13 20.28
N ALA A 432 -3.21 -1.91 19.77
CA ALA A 432 -4.45 -1.15 19.99
C ALA A 432 -5.67 -1.86 19.40
N ASN A 433 -5.51 -2.47 18.23
CA ASN A 433 -6.59 -3.20 17.58
C ASN A 433 -6.98 -4.48 18.31
N GLU A 434 -6.04 -5.16 18.98
CA GLU A 434 -6.28 -6.40 19.72
C GLU A 434 -6.76 -6.15 21.15
N LEU A 435 -6.16 -5.15 21.82
CA LEU A 435 -6.45 -4.83 23.22
C LEU A 435 -7.82 -4.16 23.39
N LEU A 436 -8.22 -3.32 22.42
CA LEU A 436 -9.45 -2.53 22.50
C LEU A 436 -10.58 -3.25 21.75
N LEU A 437 -11.57 -3.73 22.50
CA LEU A 437 -12.72 -4.47 21.96
C LEU A 437 -13.57 -3.62 21.00
N ASP A 438 -13.70 -2.31 21.28
CA ASP A 438 -14.38 -1.38 20.38
C ASP A 438 -13.39 -0.80 19.35
N PRO A 439 -13.54 -1.10 18.07
CA PRO A 439 -12.69 -0.53 17.01
C PRO A 439 -12.72 0.99 16.92
N HIS A 440 -13.74 1.62 17.53
CA HIS A 440 -13.93 3.07 17.52
C HIS A 440 -13.29 3.78 18.71
N SER A 441 -12.75 3.05 19.68
CA SER A 441 -12.13 3.62 20.89
C SER A 441 -10.73 4.17 20.68
N TRP A 442 -10.11 3.98 19.50
CA TRP A 442 -8.75 4.44 19.26
C TRP A 442 -8.55 5.12 17.92
N GLY A 443 -7.60 6.05 17.90
CA GLY A 443 -7.17 6.77 16.70
C GLY A 443 -5.65 6.83 16.59
N MET A 444 -5.15 6.97 15.36
CA MET A 444 -3.73 7.03 15.06
C MET A 444 -3.43 8.16 14.07
N TYR A 445 -2.40 8.93 14.39
CA TYR A 445 -2.04 10.13 13.65
C TYR A 445 -0.53 10.24 13.52
N ALA A 446 -0.06 10.90 12.47
CA ALA A 446 1.31 11.35 12.38
C ALA A 446 1.34 12.87 12.26
N PHE A 447 2.44 13.49 12.64
CA PHE A 447 2.57 14.94 12.57
C PHE A 447 3.99 15.37 12.23
N ASN A 448 4.08 16.48 11.53
CA ASN A 448 5.30 17.28 11.34
C ASN A 448 4.91 18.77 11.37
N ASP A 449 5.07 19.53 10.30
CA ASP A 449 4.44 20.84 10.06
C ASP A 449 3.01 20.71 9.47
N LYS A 450 2.56 19.46 9.23
CA LYS A 450 1.22 19.07 8.85
C LYS A 450 0.69 18.03 9.82
N PHE A 451 -0.62 17.83 9.83
CA PHE A 451 -1.26 16.78 10.62
C PHE A 451 -1.79 15.68 9.71
N PHE A 452 -1.38 14.44 9.93
CA PHE A 452 -1.78 13.30 9.12
C PHE A 452 -2.75 12.40 9.86
N VAL A 453 -3.90 12.12 9.27
CA VAL A 453 -4.89 11.19 9.80
C VAL A 453 -4.64 9.81 9.23
N ILE A 454 -4.08 8.90 10.03
CA ILE A 454 -3.85 7.50 9.65
C ILE A 454 -5.11 6.69 9.89
N LYS A 455 -5.64 6.76 11.11
CA LYS A 455 -6.91 6.13 11.52
C LYS A 455 -7.75 7.11 12.34
N ASP A 456 -8.91 7.45 11.84
CA ASP A 456 -9.94 8.15 12.62
C ASP A 456 -10.65 7.15 13.57
N PRO A 457 -11.05 7.53 14.78
CA PRO A 457 -11.83 6.66 15.66
C PRO A 457 -13.10 6.11 15.02
N GLU A 458 -13.74 6.84 14.11
CA GLU A 458 -14.94 6.36 13.40
C GLU A 458 -14.63 5.32 12.32
N GLU A 459 -13.36 5.10 11.99
CA GLU A 459 -12.92 4.10 11.02
C GLU A 459 -12.59 2.76 11.71
N ARG A 460 -12.93 1.65 11.04
CA ARG A 460 -12.42 0.33 11.41
C ARG A 460 -10.98 0.16 10.91
N TYR A 461 -10.19 -0.63 11.61
CA TYR A 461 -8.81 -0.97 11.21
C TYR A 461 -8.80 -1.96 10.04
N ASN A 462 -9.14 -1.47 8.86
CA ASN A 462 -9.25 -2.21 7.60
C ASN A 462 -7.99 -2.06 6.74
N THR A 463 -7.95 -2.73 5.59
CA THR A 463 -6.84 -2.71 4.63
C THR A 463 -6.44 -1.28 4.21
N ARG A 464 -7.41 -0.36 4.10
CA ARG A 464 -7.16 1.03 3.73
C ARG A 464 -6.40 1.80 4.82
N VAL A 465 -6.79 1.65 6.08
CA VAL A 465 -6.08 2.23 7.22
C VAL A 465 -4.68 1.61 7.35
N LYS A 466 -4.57 0.29 7.18
CA LYS A 466 -3.29 -0.42 7.18
C LYS A 466 -2.34 0.07 6.09
N SER A 467 -2.86 0.39 4.90
CA SER A 467 -2.04 0.94 3.81
C SER A 467 -1.52 2.36 4.10
N ARG A 468 -2.29 3.20 4.81
CA ARG A 468 -1.83 4.54 5.25
C ARG A 468 -0.66 4.46 6.22
N LEU A 469 -0.57 3.40 7.05
CA LEU A 469 0.59 3.17 7.92
C LEU A 469 1.90 3.01 7.13
N GLY A 470 1.86 2.30 6.00
CA GLY A 470 3.04 2.11 5.15
C GLY A 470 3.43 3.35 4.33
N GLY A 471 2.53 4.33 4.19
CA GLY A 471 2.73 5.50 3.33
C GLY A 471 3.24 6.76 4.03
N ILE A 472 3.65 6.67 5.30
CA ILE A 472 4.11 7.82 6.08
C ILE A 472 5.44 8.33 5.53
N ARG A 473 5.53 9.66 5.32
CA ARG A 473 6.76 10.35 4.92
C ARG A 473 7.34 11.13 6.09
N PHE A 474 8.64 11.02 6.26
CA PHE A 474 9.38 11.68 7.33
C PHE A 474 10.06 12.94 6.78
N GLU A 475 9.42 14.10 6.99
CA GLU A 475 9.82 15.41 6.45
C GLU A 475 9.37 16.52 7.42
N GLY A 476 9.91 17.74 7.28
CA GLY A 476 9.43 18.92 8.01
C GLY A 476 9.91 19.03 9.46
N PHE A 477 9.15 19.77 10.27
CA PHE A 477 9.46 20.15 11.65
C PHE A 477 8.73 19.26 12.67
N THR A 478 8.91 19.54 13.98
CA THR A 478 8.40 18.72 15.08
C THR A 478 7.40 19.51 15.93
N TYR A 479 6.13 19.56 15.54
CA TYR A 479 5.07 20.33 16.22
C TYR A 479 4.33 19.53 17.29
N ILE A 480 5.08 19.02 18.28
CA ILE A 480 4.53 18.19 19.38
C ILE A 480 3.38 18.91 20.14
N PRO A 481 3.49 20.20 20.55
CA PRO A 481 2.42 20.86 21.29
C PRO A 481 1.10 20.88 20.52
N ASP A 482 1.18 21.16 19.23
CA ASP A 482 0.01 21.25 18.36
C ASP A 482 -0.63 19.87 18.13
N ALA A 483 0.20 18.82 17.97
CA ALA A 483 -0.28 17.45 17.89
C ALA A 483 -0.99 17.02 19.17
N LEU A 484 -0.44 17.37 20.33
CA LEU A 484 -1.06 17.12 21.63
C LEU A 484 -2.38 17.89 21.83
N LYS A 485 -2.46 19.15 21.35
CA LYS A 485 -3.72 19.93 21.36
C LYS A 485 -4.79 19.25 20.52
N MET A 486 -4.43 18.78 19.31
CA MET A 486 -5.35 18.02 18.45
C MET A 486 -5.81 16.73 19.11
N ALA A 487 -4.86 15.91 19.59
CA ALA A 487 -5.17 14.66 20.28
C ALA A 487 -6.05 14.87 21.52
N GLY A 488 -5.76 15.91 22.31
CA GLY A 488 -6.56 16.25 23.48
C GLY A 488 -8.01 16.60 23.14
N LYS A 489 -8.25 17.28 22.01
CA LYS A 489 -9.62 17.56 21.55
C LYS A 489 -10.35 16.32 21.04
N ILE A 490 -9.62 15.43 20.38
CA ILE A 490 -10.17 14.16 19.88
C ILE A 490 -10.60 13.30 21.06
N ILE A 491 -9.70 13.11 22.03
CA ILE A 491 -9.91 12.16 23.12
C ILE A 491 -10.94 12.67 24.15
N ARG A 492 -11.03 13.99 24.35
CA ARG A 492 -12.04 14.57 25.25
C ARG A 492 -13.48 14.44 24.78
N LYS A 493 -13.69 14.26 23.49
CA LYS A 493 -15.02 13.98 22.91
C LYS A 493 -15.49 12.54 23.18
N ARG A 494 -14.62 11.70 23.69
CA ARG A 494 -14.90 10.29 23.96
C ARG A 494 -15.48 10.13 25.35
N SER A 495 -16.40 9.17 25.50
CA SER A 495 -17.10 8.86 26.75
C SER A 495 -16.36 7.88 27.65
N GLU A 496 -15.30 7.27 27.14
CA GLU A 496 -14.52 6.24 27.83
C GLU A 496 -13.83 6.81 29.09
N ASN A 497 -13.72 5.99 30.12
CA ASN A 497 -13.19 6.40 31.42
C ASN A 497 -11.68 6.66 31.38
N LEU A 498 -10.91 5.76 30.79
CA LEU A 498 -9.48 5.92 30.65
C LEU A 498 -9.13 6.54 29.30
N LYS A 499 -8.41 7.66 29.34
CA LYS A 499 -8.00 8.43 28.15
C LYS A 499 -6.48 8.47 28.06
N LEU A 500 -5.92 7.79 27.05
CA LEU A 500 -4.49 7.67 26.88
C LEU A 500 -4.03 8.33 25.57
N ILE A 501 -2.98 9.14 25.65
CA ILE A 501 -2.26 9.67 24.49
C ILE A 501 -0.84 9.11 24.53
N THR A 502 -0.40 8.43 23.46
CA THR A 502 0.98 7.99 23.31
C THR A 502 1.67 8.81 22.23
N VAL A 503 2.78 9.44 22.57
CA VAL A 503 3.61 10.22 21.64
C VAL A 503 4.90 9.47 21.35
N VAL A 504 5.16 9.21 20.07
CA VAL A 504 6.38 8.55 19.58
C VAL A 504 7.24 9.60 18.87
N SER A 505 8.40 9.95 19.44
CA SER A 505 9.30 10.98 18.89
C SER A 505 10.77 10.71 19.32
N ASP A 506 11.72 11.22 18.55
CA ASP A 506 13.17 11.15 18.86
C ASP A 506 13.73 12.42 19.52
N GLY A 507 12.97 13.51 19.54
CA GLY A 507 13.51 14.83 19.81
C GLY A 507 12.69 15.78 20.65
N TRP A 508 13.16 17.02 20.60
CA TRP A 508 12.49 18.19 21.15
C TRP A 508 11.53 18.79 20.13
N PRO A 509 10.47 19.45 20.60
CA PRO A 509 9.62 20.25 19.73
C PRO A 509 10.47 21.35 19.07
N TYR A 510 10.28 21.51 17.75
CA TYR A 510 11.05 22.46 16.97
C TYR A 510 10.20 23.00 15.80
N GLY A 511 10.31 24.29 15.52
CA GLY A 511 9.74 24.87 14.30
C GLY A 511 9.18 26.28 14.41
N TYR A 512 8.74 26.76 15.57
CA TYR A 512 8.25 28.14 15.77
C TYR A 512 8.63 28.69 17.15
N GLN A 513 8.47 30.02 17.34
CA GLN A 513 8.83 30.69 18.59
C GLN A 513 7.94 30.26 19.77
N ASN A 514 8.53 30.15 20.97
CA ASN A 514 7.85 29.78 22.23
C ASN A 514 7.20 28.39 22.21
N ILE A 515 7.67 27.47 21.36
CA ILE A 515 7.11 26.11 21.26
C ILE A 515 7.20 25.34 22.60
N ASP A 516 8.24 25.58 23.40
CA ASP A 516 8.46 24.95 24.71
C ASP A 516 7.43 25.42 25.75
N VAL A 517 7.08 26.71 25.73
CA VAL A 517 6.05 27.28 26.60
C VAL A 517 4.70 26.66 26.24
N ASN A 518 4.38 26.62 24.95
CA ASN A 518 3.16 26.00 24.45
C ASN A 518 3.06 24.51 24.82
N LEU A 519 4.20 23.79 24.82
CA LEU A 519 4.24 22.39 25.25
C LEU A 519 3.88 22.26 26.73
N SER A 520 4.51 23.07 27.59
CA SER A 520 4.27 23.04 29.03
C SER A 520 2.82 23.36 29.40
N GLU A 521 2.22 24.38 28.74
CA GLU A 521 0.82 24.72 28.91
C GLU A 521 -0.13 23.62 28.42
N THR A 522 0.18 23.02 27.25
CA THR A 522 -0.64 21.95 26.68
C THR A 522 -0.64 20.72 27.56
N LEU A 523 0.52 20.33 28.09
CA LEU A 523 0.64 19.19 29.01
C LEU A 523 -0.13 19.45 30.31
N LYS A 524 0.00 20.62 30.92
CA LYS A 524 -0.81 21.00 32.11
C LYS A 524 -2.32 20.91 31.86
N ASN A 525 -2.75 21.38 30.69
CA ASN A 525 -4.17 21.34 30.32
C ASN A 525 -4.66 19.89 30.07
N LEU A 526 -3.81 18.99 29.59
CA LEU A 526 -4.17 17.58 29.37
C LEU A 526 -4.25 16.81 30.67
N THR A 527 -3.25 16.93 31.54
CA THR A 527 -3.21 16.24 32.84
C THR A 527 -4.32 16.71 33.77
N GLY A 528 -4.65 18.03 33.78
CA GLY A 528 -5.81 18.56 34.52
C GLY A 528 -7.17 18.06 34.00
N GLY A 529 -7.25 17.42 32.86
CA GLY A 529 -8.46 16.84 32.24
C GLY A 529 -8.53 15.31 32.27
N CYS A 530 -7.87 14.66 33.21
CA CYS A 530 -7.83 13.19 33.35
C CYS A 530 -7.36 12.45 32.08
N VAL A 531 -6.42 13.04 31.35
CA VAL A 531 -5.80 12.43 30.17
C VAL A 531 -4.37 12.04 30.52
N SER A 532 -4.06 10.75 30.44
CA SER A 532 -2.69 10.26 30.63
C SER A 532 -1.90 10.41 29.34
N VAL A 533 -0.68 10.96 29.44
CA VAL A 533 0.24 11.11 28.29
C VAL A 533 1.47 10.27 28.53
N ILE A 534 1.77 9.34 27.61
CA ILE A 534 2.98 8.49 27.63
C ILE A 534 3.87 8.88 26.46
N GLY A 535 5.15 9.15 26.74
CA GLY A 535 6.16 9.42 25.74
C GLY A 535 7.01 8.21 25.43
N ILE A 536 7.16 7.87 24.15
CA ILE A 536 8.10 6.85 23.68
C ILE A 536 9.21 7.56 22.93
N GLY A 537 10.39 7.61 23.54
CA GLY A 537 11.61 8.14 22.92
C GLY A 537 12.24 7.11 21.99
N VAL A 538 12.24 7.40 20.69
CA VAL A 538 12.80 6.51 19.66
C VAL A 538 14.30 6.69 19.62
N GLN A 539 15.05 5.69 20.12
CA GLN A 539 16.52 5.74 20.27
C GLN A 539 17.03 7.01 20.98
N SER A 540 16.18 7.67 21.75
CA SER A 540 16.46 8.95 22.40
C SER A 540 15.84 9.00 23.80
N ARG A 541 16.54 9.67 24.73
CA ARG A 541 16.02 9.97 26.08
C ARG A 541 15.41 11.37 26.18
N ARG A 542 15.35 12.14 25.08
CA ARG A 542 14.91 13.55 25.13
C ARG A 542 13.46 13.71 25.59
N ALA A 543 12.61 12.73 25.31
CA ALA A 543 11.23 12.74 25.79
C ALA A 543 11.11 12.83 27.32
N SER A 544 12.11 12.34 28.08
CA SER A 544 12.12 12.39 29.55
C SER A 544 12.24 13.80 30.12
N SER A 545 12.65 14.77 29.32
CA SER A 545 12.81 16.14 29.80
C SER A 545 11.50 16.96 29.79
N TYR A 546 10.45 16.49 29.11
CA TYR A 546 9.16 17.18 29.07
C TYR A 546 7.94 16.31 29.38
N LEU A 547 8.07 14.99 29.35
CA LEU A 547 7.00 14.06 29.72
C LEU A 547 7.38 13.30 30.99
N GLN A 548 6.48 13.30 31.98
CA GLN A 548 6.68 12.57 33.23
C GLN A 548 6.67 11.06 32.99
N ASN A 549 5.63 10.57 32.31
CA ASN A 549 5.52 9.15 31.94
C ASN A 549 6.19 8.95 30.59
N ASN A 550 7.39 8.40 30.60
CA ASN A 550 8.16 8.20 29.37
C ASN A 550 9.03 6.93 29.40
N CYS A 551 9.32 6.40 28.24
CA CYS A 551 10.32 5.34 28.08
C CYS A 551 11.17 5.59 26.83
N ALA A 552 12.47 5.34 26.94
CA ALA A 552 13.36 5.32 25.79
C ALA A 552 13.48 3.88 25.27
N VAL A 553 13.21 3.70 23.97
CA VAL A 553 13.22 2.40 23.30
C VAL A 553 14.33 2.39 22.26
N TYR A 554 15.28 1.48 22.44
CA TYR A 554 16.42 1.29 21.52
C TYR A 554 16.24 0.04 20.65
N ASN A 555 15.45 -0.92 21.12
CA ASN A 555 15.01 -2.06 20.34
C ASN A 555 13.56 -2.42 20.70
N LEU A 556 12.86 -3.14 19.82
CA LEU A 556 11.45 -3.47 20.02
C LEU A 556 11.20 -4.39 21.22
N ARG A 557 12.19 -5.19 21.65
CA ARG A 557 12.07 -6.06 22.83
C ARG A 557 11.96 -5.27 24.13
N ASP A 558 12.60 -4.09 24.18
CA ASP A 558 12.48 -3.20 25.34
C ASP A 558 11.09 -2.60 25.50
N LEU A 559 10.36 -2.46 24.38
CA LEU A 559 9.05 -1.86 24.36
C LEU A 559 8.06 -2.62 25.24
N SER A 560 7.98 -3.95 25.11
CA SER A 560 7.00 -4.77 25.83
C SER A 560 7.10 -4.56 27.34
N ARG A 561 8.31 -4.58 27.89
CA ARG A 561 8.51 -4.41 29.34
C ARG A 561 8.29 -2.96 29.80
N LYS A 562 8.89 -1.99 29.11
CA LYS A 562 8.87 -0.58 29.53
C LYS A 562 7.50 0.06 29.31
N PHE A 563 6.89 -0.20 28.18
CA PHE A 563 5.57 0.38 27.86
C PHE A 563 4.45 -0.26 28.70
N ALA A 564 4.50 -1.59 28.92
CA ALA A 564 3.51 -2.26 29.75
C ALA A 564 3.49 -1.72 31.18
N SER A 565 4.66 -1.45 31.78
CA SER A 565 4.75 -0.85 33.12
C SER A 565 4.12 0.55 33.17
N LEU A 566 4.41 1.41 32.18
CA LEU A 566 3.81 2.75 32.09
C LEU A 566 2.31 2.72 31.82
N TYR A 567 1.87 1.80 30.97
CA TYR A 567 0.45 1.59 30.70
C TYR A 567 -0.30 1.18 31.97
N PHE A 568 0.29 0.26 32.76
CA PHE A 568 -0.25 -0.18 34.03
C PHE A 568 -0.35 0.98 35.04
N GLU A 569 0.71 1.77 35.21
CA GLU A 569 0.69 2.96 36.08
C GLU A 569 -0.38 3.98 35.66
N ALA A 570 -0.47 4.27 34.36
CA ALA A 570 -1.47 5.19 33.82
C ALA A 570 -2.91 4.68 34.05
N SER A 571 -3.11 3.37 33.94
CA SER A 571 -4.41 2.73 34.17
C SER A 571 -4.81 2.75 35.65
N ARG A 572 -3.84 2.60 36.57
CA ARG A 572 -4.08 2.63 38.02
C ARG A 572 -4.46 4.03 38.50
N ILE A 573 -3.75 5.07 38.05
CA ILE A 573 -4.05 6.46 38.42
C ILE A 573 -5.47 6.85 38.02
N ALA A 574 -5.95 6.37 36.87
CA ALA A 574 -7.31 6.67 36.42
C ALA A 574 -8.42 5.91 37.17
N VAL A 575 -8.07 4.91 37.97
CA VAL A 575 -9.03 4.19 38.85
C VAL A 575 -9.15 4.89 40.20
N GLU A 576 -8.07 5.53 40.65
CA GLU A 576 -8.04 6.24 41.95
C GLU A 576 -8.62 7.67 41.90
N THR A 577 -8.88 8.23 40.70
CA THR A 577 -9.50 9.55 40.48
C THR A 577 -10.95 9.43 40.05
#